data_27c2403f656c896c6d1d15aabd8891f3
#
_entry.id   27c2403f656c896c6d1d15aabd8891f3
#
_cell.length_a   1.000
_cell.length_b   1.000
_cell.length_c   1.000
_cell.angle_alpha   90.00
_cell.angle_beta   90.00
_cell.angle_gamma   90.00
#
_symmetry.space_group_name_H-M   'P 1'
#
loop_
_entity.id
_entity.type
_entity.pdbx_description
1 polymer ?
#
loop_
_entity_poly.entity_id
_entity_poly.type
_entity_poly.pdbx_seq_one_letter_code
_entity_poly.pdbx_strand_id
1 'polypeptide(L)'
;PFERLSSIEGLAGAWQMVLVRDARDGLLQRQTRLIAGDLERFLAELSASLREGTYLPAPLLRADIPKRIPGQTRVLHIPTIRDRVVERAVVNTIAHDADRIMSPCSFAYRTGIGADDAVHHLATLRDDGYRHVLRTDVEDYFPNLDVEDALTVLAPVVGCPRTIDLIRLIARPRRARGERRTRSRGIAQGSCLSPLLANLVLNDADHALNDAGYGYARFADDIVVCAPARDDLLAARELLGSLVAAHGLNLNE
;
A
#
# COMPACT_ATOMS: atom_id res chain seq x y z
N PRO A 1 3.68 -12.56 15.35
CA PRO A 1 3.92 -11.31 14.60
C PRO A 1 4.17 -10.11 15.52
N PHE A 2 3.26 -9.79 16.47
CA PHE A 2 3.35 -8.59 17.29
C PHE A 2 4.63 -8.51 18.13
N GLU A 3 5.03 -9.56 18.80
CA GLU A 3 6.25 -9.60 19.65
C GLU A 3 7.51 -9.32 18.82
N ARG A 4 7.57 -9.84 17.59
CA ARG A 4 8.70 -9.62 16.69
C ARG A 4 8.78 -8.16 16.24
N LEU A 5 7.67 -7.56 15.75
CA LEU A 5 7.67 -6.19 15.26
C LEU A 5 7.90 -5.15 16.37
N SER A 6 7.45 -5.43 17.61
CA SER A 6 7.59 -4.53 18.75
C SER A 6 8.90 -4.73 19.53
N SER A 7 9.72 -5.72 19.16
CA SER A 7 11.04 -5.92 19.78
C SER A 7 12.03 -4.84 19.35
N ILE A 8 13.03 -4.61 20.19
CA ILE A 8 14.13 -3.67 19.85
C ILE A 8 14.82 -4.11 18.56
N GLU A 9 15.06 -5.40 18.37
CA GLU A 9 15.67 -5.97 17.16
C GLU A 9 14.80 -5.73 15.91
N GLY A 10 13.49 -6.00 15.99
CA GLY A 10 12.55 -5.75 14.89
C GLY A 10 12.49 -4.27 14.48
N LEU A 11 12.47 -3.38 15.48
CA LEU A 11 12.50 -1.93 15.27
C LEU A 11 13.86 -1.44 14.74
N ALA A 12 14.97 -2.02 15.18
CA ALA A 12 16.31 -1.70 14.66
C ALA A 12 16.44 -2.08 13.19
N GLY A 13 15.97 -3.26 12.80
CA GLY A 13 15.91 -3.66 11.38
C GLY A 13 15.06 -2.71 10.53
N ALA A 14 13.91 -2.28 11.04
CA ALA A 14 13.06 -1.29 10.40
C ALA A 14 13.75 0.09 10.28
N TRP A 15 14.43 0.52 11.32
CA TRP A 15 15.21 1.75 11.34
C TRP A 15 16.27 1.79 10.24
N GLN A 16 17.03 0.71 10.04
CA GLN A 16 18.05 0.64 8.98
C GLN A 16 17.44 0.85 7.59
N MET A 17 16.26 0.26 7.33
CA MET A 17 15.56 0.45 6.06
C MET A 17 15.05 1.89 5.87
N VAL A 18 14.61 2.55 6.95
CA VAL A 18 14.23 3.96 6.92
C VAL A 18 15.45 4.83 6.60
N LEU A 19 16.60 4.58 7.24
CA LEU A 19 17.85 5.30 6.96
C LEU A 19 18.27 5.22 5.49
N VAL A 20 18.29 4.03 4.93
CA VAL A 20 18.66 3.81 3.52
C VAL A 20 17.74 4.59 2.58
N ARG A 21 16.44 4.60 2.86
CA ARG A 21 15.47 5.33 2.05
C ARG A 21 15.66 6.85 2.15
N ASP A 22 15.93 7.36 3.34
CA ASP A 22 16.06 8.79 3.61
C ASP A 22 17.43 9.36 3.22
N ALA A 23 18.41 8.51 2.94
CA ALA A 23 19.78 8.93 2.62
C ALA A 23 19.87 9.93 1.44
N ARG A 24 18.87 9.94 0.56
CA ARG A 24 18.79 10.82 -0.62
C ARG A 24 17.93 12.09 -0.40
N ASP A 25 17.27 12.22 0.76
CA ASP A 25 16.43 13.37 1.11
C ASP A 25 17.11 14.18 2.23
N GLY A 26 17.59 15.38 1.90
CA GLY A 26 18.37 16.19 2.84
C GLY A 26 17.61 16.61 4.10
N LEU A 27 16.29 16.83 4.03
CA LEU A 27 15.46 17.18 5.18
C LEU A 27 15.26 15.98 6.12
N LEU A 28 14.88 14.84 5.54
CA LEU A 28 14.67 13.59 6.29
C LEU A 28 15.99 13.09 6.89
N GLN A 29 17.10 13.21 6.15
CA GLN A 29 18.43 12.85 6.62
C GLN A 29 18.86 13.65 7.86
N ARG A 30 18.51 14.95 7.95
CA ARG A 30 18.81 15.75 9.15
C ARG A 30 18.04 15.24 10.38
N GLN A 31 16.80 14.87 10.22
CA GLN A 31 15.98 14.33 11.31
C GLN A 31 16.49 12.95 11.77
N THR A 32 16.84 12.06 10.83
CA THR A 32 17.40 10.75 11.17
C THR A 32 18.75 10.85 11.91
N ARG A 33 19.62 11.81 11.57
CA ARG A 33 20.86 12.05 12.29
C ARG A 33 20.66 12.45 13.75
N LEU A 34 19.62 13.24 14.06
CA LEU A 34 19.31 13.62 15.43
C LEU A 34 18.90 12.41 16.29
N ILE A 35 18.11 11.51 15.73
CA ILE A 35 17.69 10.26 16.41
C ILE A 35 18.87 9.29 16.55
N ALA A 36 19.75 9.20 15.54
CA ALA A 36 20.89 8.31 15.56
C ALA A 36 21.85 8.57 16.72
N GLY A 37 21.87 9.80 17.26
CA GLY A 37 22.68 10.16 18.43
C GLY A 37 22.23 9.49 19.73
N ASP A 38 20.98 9.02 19.83
CA ASP A 38 20.44 8.30 21.01
C ASP A 38 19.48 7.18 20.54
N LEU A 39 19.96 6.35 19.62
CA LEU A 39 19.17 5.33 18.96
C LEU A 39 18.66 4.26 19.93
N GLU A 40 19.49 3.82 20.87
CA GLU A 40 19.10 2.78 21.84
C GLU A 40 17.90 3.24 22.68
N ARG A 41 17.96 4.44 23.20
CA ARG A 41 16.86 5.02 23.95
C ARG A 41 15.62 5.18 23.10
N PHE A 42 15.75 5.70 21.89
CA PHE A 42 14.62 5.83 20.95
C PHE A 42 13.92 4.51 20.68
N LEU A 43 14.67 3.44 20.40
CA LEU A 43 14.12 2.11 20.13
C LEU A 43 13.50 1.48 21.38
N ALA A 44 14.12 1.69 22.55
CA ALA A 44 13.58 1.17 23.83
C ALA A 44 12.25 1.84 24.19
N GLU A 45 12.16 3.17 24.08
CA GLU A 45 10.93 3.92 24.33
C GLU A 45 9.81 3.53 23.33
N LEU A 46 10.18 3.35 22.06
CA LEU A 46 9.22 2.92 21.02
C LEU A 46 8.71 1.49 21.27
N SER A 47 9.62 0.56 21.60
CA SER A 47 9.27 -0.82 21.96
C SER A 47 8.33 -0.86 23.19
N ALA A 48 8.67 -0.13 24.25
CA ALA A 48 7.84 -0.04 25.45
C ALA A 48 6.43 0.48 25.10
N SER A 49 6.34 1.59 24.37
CA SER A 49 5.05 2.19 24.01
C SER A 49 4.15 1.25 23.17
N LEU A 50 4.73 0.45 22.28
CA LEU A 50 3.99 -0.55 21.49
C LEU A 50 3.50 -1.70 22.39
N ARG A 51 4.34 -2.23 23.26
CA ARG A 51 4.01 -3.35 24.15
C ARG A 51 2.97 -2.99 25.19
N GLU A 52 3.06 -1.79 25.75
CA GLU A 52 2.12 -1.24 26.72
C GLU A 52 0.81 -0.75 26.10
N GLY A 53 0.74 -0.66 24.76
CA GLY A 53 -0.45 -0.13 24.07
C GLY A 53 -0.63 1.38 24.17
N THR A 54 0.41 2.11 24.58
CA THR A 54 0.40 3.58 24.72
C THR A 54 0.87 4.30 23.44
N TYR A 55 1.29 3.55 22.42
CA TYR A 55 1.70 4.13 21.14
C TYR A 55 0.53 4.82 20.45
N LEU A 56 0.72 6.08 20.09
CA LEU A 56 -0.20 6.86 19.26
C LEU A 56 0.59 7.47 18.10
N PRO A 57 0.12 7.28 16.85
CA PRO A 57 0.75 7.89 15.70
C PRO A 57 0.57 9.41 15.69
N ALA A 58 1.63 10.13 15.29
CA ALA A 58 1.63 11.58 15.22
C ALA A 58 0.85 12.09 13.99
N PRO A 59 0.47 13.40 13.97
CA PRO A 59 -0.06 14.03 12.76
C PRO A 59 0.92 13.92 11.60
N LEU A 60 0.40 13.71 10.39
CA LEU A 60 1.19 13.58 9.16
C LEU A 60 1.87 14.90 8.79
N LEU A 61 2.98 14.83 8.08
CA LEU A 61 3.61 15.96 7.41
C LEU A 61 3.04 16.06 6.00
N ARG A 62 2.61 17.26 5.60
CA ARG A 62 2.15 17.52 4.24
C ARG A 62 3.33 17.96 3.38
N ALA A 63 3.46 17.36 2.20
CA ALA A 63 4.39 17.79 1.16
C ALA A 63 3.68 17.82 -0.19
N ASP A 64 3.75 18.95 -0.90
CA ASP A 64 3.18 19.10 -2.23
C ASP A 64 4.29 18.84 -3.27
N ILE A 65 4.14 17.79 -4.08
CA ILE A 65 5.12 17.37 -5.08
C ILE A 65 4.55 17.65 -6.48
N PRO A 66 5.30 18.30 -7.38
CA PRO A 66 4.86 18.50 -8.76
C PRO A 66 4.61 17.17 -9.47
N LYS A 67 3.48 17.05 -10.19
CA LYS A 67 3.24 15.95 -11.13
C LYS A 67 4.04 16.18 -12.41
N ARG A 68 4.11 15.15 -13.27
CA ARG A 68 4.71 15.28 -14.61
C ARG A 68 3.99 16.28 -15.51
N ILE A 69 2.70 16.52 -15.25
CA ILE A 69 1.88 17.50 -15.97
C ILE A 69 2.11 18.87 -15.31
N PRO A 70 2.57 19.88 -16.06
CA PRO A 70 2.80 21.22 -15.54
C PRO A 70 1.55 21.80 -14.86
N GLY A 71 1.74 22.44 -13.71
CA GLY A 71 0.65 23.05 -12.93
C GLY A 71 -0.14 22.10 -12.03
N GLN A 72 0.11 20.79 -12.10
CA GLN A 72 -0.50 19.82 -11.19
C GLN A 72 0.45 19.42 -10.06
N THR A 73 -0.10 19.27 -8.85
CA THR A 73 0.63 18.79 -7.67
C THR A 73 -0.01 17.51 -7.14
N ARG A 74 0.83 16.65 -6.54
CA ARG A 74 0.40 15.52 -5.74
C ARG A 74 0.68 15.85 -4.28
N VAL A 75 -0.32 15.72 -3.44
CA VAL A 75 -0.18 15.93 -2.00
C VAL A 75 0.27 14.62 -1.36
N LEU A 76 1.46 14.61 -0.76
CA LEU A 76 1.93 13.51 0.07
C LEU A 76 1.63 13.80 1.54
N HIS A 77 1.23 12.76 2.24
CA HIS A 77 1.03 12.73 3.69
C HIS A 77 2.07 11.80 4.31
N ILE A 78 3.17 12.39 4.75
CA ILE A 78 4.36 11.65 5.20
C ILE A 78 4.27 11.44 6.71
N PRO A 79 4.32 10.18 7.21
CA PRO A 79 4.41 9.89 8.63
C PRO A 79 5.73 10.40 9.24
N THR A 80 5.72 10.70 10.54
CA THR A 80 6.94 11.05 11.26
C THR A 80 7.94 9.90 11.25
N ILE A 81 9.22 10.15 11.52
CA ILE A 81 10.23 9.08 11.53
C ILE A 81 9.84 7.98 12.51
N ARG A 82 9.35 8.32 13.69
CA ARG A 82 8.85 7.37 14.68
C ARG A 82 7.78 6.45 14.08
N ASP A 83 6.79 7.02 13.42
CA ASP A 83 5.71 6.26 12.78
C ASP A 83 6.23 5.43 11.60
N ARG A 84 7.16 5.97 10.80
CA ARG A 84 7.77 5.26 9.67
C ARG A 84 8.56 4.02 10.10
N VAL A 85 9.21 4.07 11.27
CA VAL A 85 9.88 2.90 11.84
C VAL A 85 8.86 1.84 12.23
N VAL A 86 7.74 2.23 12.86
CA VAL A 86 6.65 1.31 13.21
C VAL A 86 6.01 0.71 11.96
N GLU A 87 5.66 1.54 10.98
CA GLU A 87 5.09 1.08 9.70
C GLU A 87 6.04 0.09 8.99
N ARG A 88 7.33 0.38 8.97
CA ARG A 88 8.33 -0.50 8.37
C ARG A 88 8.46 -1.82 9.14
N ALA A 89 8.45 -1.81 10.47
CA ALA A 89 8.46 -3.02 11.29
C ALA A 89 7.22 -3.88 11.03
N VAL A 90 6.05 -3.25 10.87
CA VAL A 90 4.81 -3.94 10.45
C VAL A 90 5.00 -4.58 9.08
N VAL A 91 5.39 -3.81 8.06
CA VAL A 91 5.60 -4.32 6.70
C VAL A 91 6.60 -5.48 6.67
N ASN A 92 7.75 -5.34 7.34
CA ASN A 92 8.76 -6.42 7.42
C ASN A 92 8.20 -7.70 8.06
N THR A 93 7.17 -7.56 8.88
CA THR A 93 6.57 -8.71 9.59
C THR A 93 5.50 -9.42 8.76
N ILE A 94 4.69 -8.66 8.01
CA ILE A 94 3.50 -9.20 7.33
C ILE A 94 3.63 -9.33 5.82
N ALA A 95 4.64 -8.71 5.20
CA ALA A 95 4.73 -8.63 3.73
C ALA A 95 4.75 -10.01 3.05
N HIS A 96 5.48 -10.97 3.63
CA HIS A 96 5.56 -12.33 3.08
C HIS A 96 4.19 -13.03 3.12
N ASP A 97 3.49 -12.93 4.24
CA ASP A 97 2.18 -13.57 4.41
C ASP A 97 1.13 -12.90 3.52
N ALA A 98 1.16 -11.57 3.41
CA ALA A 98 0.30 -10.82 2.50
C ALA A 98 0.57 -11.16 1.03
N ASP A 99 1.85 -11.32 0.64
CA ASP A 99 2.24 -11.66 -0.73
C ASP A 99 1.70 -13.03 -1.18
N ARG A 100 1.61 -13.99 -0.26
CA ARG A 100 1.10 -15.35 -0.54
C ARG A 100 -0.37 -15.40 -0.94
N ILE A 101 -1.16 -14.41 -0.56
CA ILE A 101 -2.59 -14.33 -0.89
C ILE A 101 -2.89 -13.39 -2.05
N MET A 102 -1.90 -12.60 -2.49
CA MET A 102 -2.07 -11.72 -3.64
C MET A 102 -2.12 -12.51 -4.93
N SER A 103 -3.00 -12.09 -5.82
CA SER A 103 -3.09 -12.65 -7.18
C SER A 103 -1.74 -12.54 -7.90
N PRO A 104 -1.34 -13.56 -8.69
CA PRO A 104 -0.14 -13.50 -9.52
C PRO A 104 -0.21 -12.39 -10.58
N CYS A 105 -1.40 -11.89 -10.89
CA CYS A 105 -1.62 -10.81 -11.87
C CYS A 105 -1.51 -9.39 -11.26
N SER A 106 -1.18 -9.27 -9.97
CA SER A 106 -0.89 -8.00 -9.29
C SER A 106 0.62 -7.82 -9.16
N PHE A 107 1.19 -6.80 -9.81
CA PHE A 107 2.65 -6.66 -9.99
C PHE A 107 3.30 -5.53 -9.20
N ALA A 108 2.54 -4.52 -8.76
CA ALA A 108 3.10 -3.37 -8.05
C ALA A 108 3.42 -3.66 -6.58
N TYR A 109 4.45 -2.98 -6.06
CA TYR A 109 4.78 -2.95 -4.62
C TYR A 109 5.11 -4.30 -3.97
N ARG A 110 5.44 -5.31 -4.76
CA ARG A 110 5.82 -6.65 -4.32
C ARG A 110 7.32 -6.86 -4.45
N THR A 111 7.87 -7.74 -3.61
CA THR A 111 9.31 -8.02 -3.64
C THR A 111 9.65 -8.97 -4.78
N GLY A 112 10.58 -8.59 -5.62
CA GLY A 112 11.10 -9.43 -6.70
C GLY A 112 10.29 -9.44 -7.98
N ILE A 113 9.16 -8.72 -8.04
CA ILE A 113 8.37 -8.52 -9.27
C ILE A 113 8.05 -7.04 -9.46
N GLY A 114 7.85 -6.62 -10.70
CA GLY A 114 7.64 -5.22 -11.04
C GLY A 114 7.02 -4.97 -12.40
N ALA A 115 7.27 -3.81 -12.95
CA ALA A 115 6.67 -3.39 -14.23
C ALA A 115 7.11 -4.26 -15.41
N ASP A 116 8.37 -4.71 -15.42
CA ASP A 116 8.87 -5.55 -16.50
C ASP A 116 8.17 -6.92 -16.51
N ASP A 117 7.86 -7.47 -15.33
CA ASP A 117 7.10 -8.72 -15.20
C ASP A 117 5.66 -8.56 -15.69
N ALA A 118 5.02 -7.43 -15.38
CA ALA A 118 3.70 -7.11 -15.89
C ALA A 118 3.67 -7.00 -17.42
N VAL A 119 4.68 -6.35 -18.01
CA VAL A 119 4.82 -6.24 -19.48
C VAL A 119 5.04 -7.60 -20.10
N HIS A 120 5.91 -8.44 -19.50
CA HIS A 120 6.15 -9.79 -19.98
C HIS A 120 4.88 -10.66 -19.92
N HIS A 121 4.13 -10.59 -18.82
CA HIS A 121 2.85 -11.28 -18.68
C HIS A 121 1.83 -10.85 -19.75
N LEU A 122 1.69 -9.53 -20.00
CA LEU A 122 0.81 -9.02 -21.06
C LEU A 122 1.26 -9.44 -22.46
N ALA A 123 2.58 -9.56 -22.71
CA ALA A 123 3.12 -10.06 -23.97
C ALA A 123 2.75 -11.54 -24.18
N THR A 124 2.83 -12.36 -23.13
CA THR A 124 2.40 -13.77 -23.17
C THR A 124 0.92 -13.87 -23.49
N LEU A 125 0.06 -13.11 -22.82
CA LEU A 125 -1.38 -13.10 -23.11
C LEU A 125 -1.69 -12.72 -24.56
N ARG A 126 -1.00 -11.73 -25.12
CA ARG A 126 -1.12 -11.34 -26.53
C ARG A 126 -0.77 -12.51 -27.47
N ASP A 127 0.31 -13.23 -27.18
CA ASP A 127 0.79 -14.34 -28.00
C ASP A 127 -0.15 -15.55 -27.90
N ASP A 128 -0.84 -15.71 -26.75
CA ASP A 128 -1.91 -16.69 -26.50
C ASP A 128 -3.26 -16.28 -27.14
N GLY A 129 -3.32 -15.15 -27.86
CA GLY A 129 -4.48 -14.74 -28.62
C GLY A 129 -5.39 -13.70 -27.95
N TYR A 130 -5.06 -13.19 -26.77
CA TYR A 130 -5.77 -12.11 -26.08
C TYR A 130 -5.42 -10.75 -26.70
N ARG A 131 -6.05 -10.40 -27.81
CA ARG A 131 -5.66 -9.25 -28.65
C ARG A 131 -6.51 -7.99 -28.46
N HIS A 132 -7.66 -8.14 -27.82
CA HIS A 132 -8.48 -7.00 -27.42
C HIS A 132 -8.06 -6.54 -26.03
N VAL A 133 -7.81 -5.23 -25.87
CA VAL A 133 -7.24 -4.66 -24.66
C VAL A 133 -8.12 -3.52 -24.16
N LEU A 134 -8.45 -3.55 -22.90
CA LEU A 134 -9.01 -2.44 -22.13
C LEU A 134 -7.95 -1.98 -21.13
N ARG A 135 -7.64 -0.70 -21.11
CA ARG A 135 -6.86 -0.07 -20.05
C ARG A 135 -7.73 0.93 -19.30
N THR A 136 -7.71 0.85 -18.00
CA THR A 136 -8.40 1.77 -17.09
C THR A 136 -7.58 1.93 -15.83
N ASP A 137 -7.92 2.87 -14.97
CA ASP A 137 -7.37 3.03 -13.63
C ASP A 137 -8.48 3.36 -12.63
N VAL A 138 -8.19 3.27 -11.33
CA VAL A 138 -9.14 3.59 -10.27
C VAL A 138 -9.03 5.05 -9.88
N GLU A 139 -10.16 5.77 -9.91
CA GLU A 139 -10.25 7.19 -9.60
C GLU A 139 -9.83 7.48 -8.15
N ASP A 140 -8.87 8.41 -7.98
CA ASP A 140 -8.39 8.85 -6.67
C ASP A 140 -8.16 7.68 -5.68
N TYR A 141 -7.48 6.61 -6.13
CA TYR A 141 -7.40 5.33 -5.46
C TYR A 141 -7.05 5.46 -3.96
N PHE A 142 -5.85 5.93 -3.61
CA PHE A 142 -5.39 6.05 -2.22
C PHE A 142 -6.29 6.93 -1.33
N PRO A 143 -6.81 8.08 -1.81
CA PRO A 143 -7.75 8.90 -1.05
C PRO A 143 -9.08 8.25 -0.72
N ASN A 144 -9.53 7.27 -1.51
CA ASN A 144 -10.85 6.65 -1.40
C ASN A 144 -10.83 5.25 -0.78
N LEU A 145 -9.64 4.66 -0.55
CA LEU A 145 -9.52 3.33 0.06
C LEU A 145 -10.11 3.27 1.47
N ASP A 146 -10.75 2.14 1.77
CA ASP A 146 -11.11 1.78 3.13
C ASP A 146 -10.05 0.83 3.72
N VAL A 147 -9.51 1.17 4.87
CA VAL A 147 -8.54 0.33 5.57
C VAL A 147 -9.16 -0.99 6.00
N GLU A 148 -10.44 -1.00 6.36
CA GLU A 148 -11.12 -2.20 6.85
C GLU A 148 -11.27 -3.26 5.74
N ASP A 149 -11.42 -2.86 4.47
CA ASP A 149 -11.43 -3.80 3.35
C ASP A 149 -10.11 -4.58 3.27
N ALA A 150 -8.97 -3.89 3.35
CA ALA A 150 -7.65 -4.53 3.38
C ALA A 150 -7.47 -5.41 4.62
N LEU A 151 -7.95 -4.98 5.79
CA LEU A 151 -7.83 -5.73 7.03
C LEU A 151 -8.69 -6.98 7.06
N THR A 152 -9.85 -6.98 6.40
CA THR A 152 -10.71 -8.16 6.26
C THR A 152 -9.97 -9.30 5.56
N VAL A 153 -9.19 -8.97 4.52
CA VAL A 153 -8.37 -9.94 3.78
C VAL A 153 -7.12 -10.35 4.57
N LEU A 154 -6.50 -9.40 5.27
CA LEU A 154 -5.21 -9.61 5.94
C LEU A 154 -5.33 -10.33 7.29
N ALA A 155 -6.40 -10.09 8.05
CA ALA A 155 -6.54 -10.58 9.42
C ALA A 155 -6.47 -12.11 9.55
N PRO A 156 -7.11 -12.92 8.69
CA PRO A 156 -7.02 -14.37 8.74
C PRO A 156 -5.58 -14.88 8.52
N VAL A 157 -4.82 -14.18 7.69
CA VAL A 157 -3.47 -14.58 7.28
C VAL A 157 -2.44 -14.25 8.36
N VAL A 158 -2.55 -13.06 8.96
CA VAL A 158 -1.64 -12.61 10.03
C VAL A 158 -1.92 -13.34 11.34
N GLY A 159 -3.19 -13.68 11.63
CA GLY A 159 -3.59 -14.46 12.79
C GLY A 159 -3.23 -13.82 14.15
N CYS A 160 -3.02 -12.50 14.21
CA CYS A 160 -2.62 -11.78 15.41
C CYS A 160 -3.43 -10.48 15.58
N PRO A 161 -4.47 -10.48 16.43
CA PRO A 161 -5.33 -9.31 16.62
C PRO A 161 -4.58 -8.03 16.98
N ARG A 162 -3.58 -8.10 17.88
CA ARG A 162 -2.77 -6.94 18.25
C ARG A 162 -2.02 -6.32 17.07
N THR A 163 -1.57 -7.13 16.11
CA THR A 163 -0.93 -6.64 14.89
C THR A 163 -1.95 -5.94 14.00
N ILE A 164 -3.14 -6.52 13.84
CA ILE A 164 -4.22 -5.94 13.05
C ILE A 164 -4.70 -4.62 13.66
N ASP A 165 -4.86 -4.54 14.97
CA ASP A 165 -5.25 -3.31 15.66
C ASP A 165 -4.20 -2.20 15.51
N LEU A 166 -2.91 -2.57 15.55
CA LEU A 166 -1.84 -1.62 15.25
C LEU A 166 -1.89 -1.14 13.81
N ILE A 167 -2.09 -2.02 12.83
CA ILE A 167 -2.26 -1.64 11.42
C ILE A 167 -3.44 -0.69 11.27
N ARG A 168 -4.59 -1.03 11.84
CA ARG A 168 -5.78 -0.16 11.85
C ARG A 168 -5.48 1.22 12.43
N LEU A 169 -4.75 1.26 13.54
CA LEU A 169 -4.40 2.51 14.22
C LEU A 169 -3.51 3.41 13.35
N ILE A 170 -2.49 2.84 12.68
CA ILE A 170 -1.52 3.61 11.89
C ILE A 170 -2.01 3.95 10.48
N ALA A 171 -2.86 3.10 9.89
CA ALA A 171 -3.34 3.27 8.52
C ALA A 171 -4.60 4.15 8.40
N ARG A 172 -5.38 4.29 9.49
CA ARG A 172 -6.58 5.15 9.48
C ARG A 172 -6.27 6.58 9.07
N PRO A 173 -7.22 7.29 8.48
CA PRO A 173 -7.05 8.69 8.11
C PRO A 173 -6.62 9.54 9.30
N ARG A 174 -5.54 10.29 9.14
CA ARG A 174 -4.99 11.20 10.16
C ARG A 174 -4.88 12.60 9.59
N ARG A 175 -5.05 13.59 10.47
CA ARG A 175 -4.88 14.99 10.09
C ARG A 175 -3.41 15.28 9.79
N ALA A 176 -3.12 15.96 8.69
CA ALA A 176 -1.81 16.53 8.46
C ALA A 176 -1.64 17.87 9.21
N ARG A 177 -0.39 18.23 9.50
CA ARG A 177 -0.08 19.53 10.11
C ARG A 177 -0.54 20.67 9.20
N GLY A 178 -1.29 21.62 9.75
CA GLY A 178 -1.84 22.75 9.01
C GLY A 178 -3.22 22.50 8.37
N GLU A 179 -3.70 21.27 8.33
CA GLU A 179 -5.06 20.96 7.85
C GLU A 179 -6.10 21.18 8.95
N ARG A 180 -7.28 21.71 8.56
CA ARG A 180 -8.38 21.99 9.50
C ARG A 180 -9.24 20.76 9.79
N ARG A 181 -9.31 19.80 8.85
CA ARG A 181 -10.16 18.60 8.95
C ARG A 181 -9.36 17.33 8.70
N THR A 182 -9.75 16.24 9.35
CA THR A 182 -9.30 14.88 9.01
C THR A 182 -10.18 14.37 7.88
N ARG A 183 -9.60 13.63 6.93
CA ARG A 183 -10.36 12.89 5.91
C ARG A 183 -11.18 11.80 6.60
N SER A 184 -12.33 11.45 6.02
CA SER A 184 -13.17 10.34 6.53
C SER A 184 -12.69 8.98 6.03
N ARG A 185 -12.06 8.93 4.85
CA ARG A 185 -11.52 7.72 4.17
C ARG A 185 -10.11 7.99 3.65
N GLY A 186 -9.50 6.95 3.17
CA GLY A 186 -8.21 6.98 2.49
C GLY A 186 -7.05 6.59 3.37
N ILE A 187 -5.97 6.22 2.70
CA ILE A 187 -4.68 5.89 3.30
C ILE A 187 -3.62 6.90 2.90
N ALA A 188 -2.61 7.07 3.73
CA ALA A 188 -1.60 8.11 3.54
C ALA A 188 -0.71 7.85 2.31
N GLN A 189 -0.77 8.71 1.31
CA GLN A 189 0.23 8.73 0.23
C GLN A 189 1.57 9.22 0.79
N GLY A 190 2.50 8.29 1.04
CA GLY A 190 3.79 8.56 1.67
C GLY A 190 4.14 7.60 2.81
N SER A 191 3.16 6.83 3.30
CA SER A 191 3.38 5.68 4.16
C SER A 191 3.96 4.51 3.38
N CYS A 192 4.84 3.73 4.00
CA CYS A 192 5.37 2.51 3.40
C CYS A 192 4.41 1.31 3.53
N LEU A 193 3.40 1.41 4.37
CA LEU A 193 2.36 0.40 4.57
C LEU A 193 1.24 0.53 3.54
N SER A 194 0.93 1.77 3.11
CA SER A 194 -0.18 2.05 2.21
C SER A 194 -0.16 1.26 0.89
N PRO A 195 0.98 1.08 0.20
CA PRO A 195 1.03 0.28 -1.02
C PRO A 195 0.61 -1.19 -0.83
N LEU A 196 0.99 -1.80 0.29
CA LEU A 196 0.59 -3.17 0.61
C LEU A 196 -0.91 -3.27 0.86
N LEU A 197 -1.46 -2.36 1.67
CA LEU A 197 -2.90 -2.32 1.94
C LEU A 197 -3.71 -2.04 0.66
N ALA A 198 -3.23 -1.14 -0.19
CA ALA A 198 -3.86 -0.87 -1.47
C ALA A 198 -3.95 -2.12 -2.35
N ASN A 199 -2.89 -2.92 -2.43
CA ASN A 199 -2.95 -4.17 -3.19
C ASN A 199 -4.00 -5.14 -2.65
N LEU A 200 -4.18 -5.20 -1.34
CA LEU A 200 -5.13 -6.13 -0.71
C LEU A 200 -6.60 -5.74 -0.95
N VAL A 201 -6.92 -4.45 -1.08
CA VAL A 201 -8.31 -3.99 -1.33
C VAL A 201 -8.86 -4.54 -2.64
N LEU A 202 -8.07 -4.57 -3.71
CA LEU A 202 -8.51 -5.08 -5.02
C LEU A 202 -8.13 -6.54 -5.28
N ASN A 203 -7.68 -7.26 -4.25
CA ASN A 203 -7.22 -8.64 -4.43
C ASN A 203 -8.33 -9.61 -4.83
N ASP A 204 -9.55 -9.37 -4.37
CA ASP A 204 -10.74 -10.13 -4.79
C ASP A 204 -11.08 -9.88 -6.26
N ALA A 205 -10.99 -8.64 -6.73
CA ALA A 205 -11.17 -8.30 -8.14
C ALA A 205 -10.09 -8.95 -9.01
N ASP A 206 -8.83 -8.96 -8.55
CA ASP A 206 -7.72 -9.63 -9.25
C ASP A 206 -7.99 -11.14 -9.43
N HIS A 207 -8.44 -11.81 -8.37
CA HIS A 207 -8.78 -13.23 -8.42
C HIS A 207 -10.03 -13.50 -9.29
N ALA A 208 -11.09 -12.71 -9.11
CA ALA A 208 -12.33 -12.90 -9.83
C ALA A 208 -12.17 -12.79 -11.36
N LEU A 209 -11.38 -11.81 -11.83
CA LEU A 209 -11.09 -11.66 -13.27
C LEU A 209 -10.24 -12.81 -13.81
N ASN A 210 -9.24 -13.22 -13.06
CA ASN A 210 -8.39 -14.36 -13.42
C ASN A 210 -9.22 -15.68 -13.47
N ASP A 211 -10.06 -15.91 -12.47
CA ASP A 211 -10.90 -17.11 -12.38
C ASP A 211 -12.00 -17.15 -13.46
N ALA A 212 -12.45 -15.99 -13.91
CA ALA A 212 -13.36 -15.85 -15.06
C ALA A 212 -12.66 -16.08 -16.42
N GLY A 213 -11.34 -16.30 -16.43
CA GLY A 213 -10.57 -16.59 -17.64
C GLY A 213 -10.20 -15.37 -18.48
N TYR A 214 -10.33 -14.16 -17.93
CA TYR A 214 -9.85 -12.95 -18.60
C TYR A 214 -8.33 -12.83 -18.45
N GLY A 215 -7.65 -12.35 -19.49
CA GLY A 215 -6.28 -11.89 -19.38
C GLY A 215 -6.25 -10.61 -18.52
N TYR A 216 -5.45 -10.59 -17.46
CA TYR A 216 -5.48 -9.51 -16.49
C TYR A 216 -4.10 -9.17 -15.96
N ALA A 217 -3.81 -7.88 -15.84
CA ALA A 217 -2.63 -7.38 -15.15
C ALA A 217 -2.97 -6.07 -14.41
N ARG A 218 -2.59 -5.98 -13.15
CA ARG A 218 -2.71 -4.74 -12.36
C ARG A 218 -1.35 -4.26 -11.87
N PHE A 219 -1.11 -2.97 -12.02
CA PHE A 219 0.04 -2.28 -11.44
C PHE A 219 -0.44 -1.11 -10.59
N ALA A 220 -0.62 -1.32 -9.30
CA ALA A 220 -1.26 -0.39 -8.36
C ALA A 220 -2.74 -0.13 -8.72
N ASP A 221 -3.04 1.10 -9.18
CA ASP A 221 -4.33 1.55 -9.70
C ASP A 221 -4.47 1.39 -11.22
N ASP A 222 -3.37 1.21 -11.95
CA ASP A 222 -3.38 0.91 -13.39
C ASP A 222 -3.82 -0.53 -13.66
N ILE A 223 -4.87 -0.72 -14.45
CA ILE A 223 -5.48 -2.01 -14.76
C ILE A 223 -5.49 -2.23 -16.26
N VAL A 224 -5.05 -3.41 -16.68
CA VAL A 224 -5.14 -3.87 -18.06
C VAL A 224 -5.92 -5.19 -18.08
N VAL A 225 -6.99 -5.23 -18.87
CA VAL A 225 -7.76 -6.44 -19.16
C VAL A 225 -7.61 -6.79 -20.63
N CYS A 226 -7.35 -8.06 -20.91
CA CYS A 226 -7.21 -8.58 -22.27
C CYS A 226 -8.21 -9.69 -22.50
N ALA A 227 -8.75 -9.80 -23.73
CA ALA A 227 -9.68 -10.86 -24.10
C ALA A 227 -9.47 -11.29 -25.57
N PRO A 228 -9.87 -12.52 -25.93
CA PRO A 228 -9.82 -12.97 -27.32
C PRO A 228 -10.84 -12.24 -28.22
N ALA A 229 -12.00 -11.86 -27.69
CA ALA A 229 -13.04 -11.16 -28.42
C ALA A 229 -13.43 -9.83 -27.73
N ARG A 230 -14.02 -8.92 -28.49
CA ARG A 230 -14.43 -7.60 -27.99
C ARG A 230 -15.60 -7.71 -27.00
N ASP A 231 -16.52 -8.61 -27.22
CA ASP A 231 -17.68 -8.78 -26.35
C ASP A 231 -17.28 -9.32 -24.97
N ASP A 232 -16.28 -10.21 -24.92
CA ASP A 232 -15.67 -10.67 -23.66
C ASP A 232 -15.06 -9.53 -22.88
N LEU A 233 -14.43 -8.56 -23.58
CA LEU A 233 -13.84 -7.40 -22.95
C LEU A 233 -14.88 -6.46 -22.33
N LEU A 234 -16.07 -6.32 -22.93
CA LEU A 234 -17.18 -5.56 -22.37
C LEU A 234 -17.72 -6.23 -21.10
N ALA A 235 -17.89 -7.55 -21.13
CA ALA A 235 -18.31 -8.32 -19.97
C ALA A 235 -17.26 -8.23 -18.82
N ALA A 236 -15.96 -8.29 -19.16
CA ALA A 236 -14.89 -8.11 -18.18
C ALA A 236 -14.90 -6.71 -17.54
N ARG A 237 -15.19 -5.66 -18.32
CA ARG A 237 -15.34 -4.29 -17.81
C ARG A 237 -16.49 -4.17 -16.82
N GLU A 238 -17.62 -4.76 -17.12
CA GLU A 238 -18.80 -4.75 -16.24
C GLU A 238 -18.49 -5.48 -14.92
N LEU A 239 -17.85 -6.66 -14.99
CA LEU A 239 -17.42 -7.41 -13.81
C LEU A 239 -16.45 -6.59 -12.97
N LEU A 240 -15.38 -6.06 -13.57
CA LEU A 240 -14.41 -5.21 -12.88
C LEU A 240 -15.06 -3.99 -12.23
N GLY A 241 -15.95 -3.30 -12.97
CA GLY A 241 -16.69 -2.14 -12.45
C GLY A 241 -17.54 -2.49 -11.22
N SER A 242 -18.22 -3.63 -11.23
CA SER A 242 -19.02 -4.07 -10.09
C SER A 242 -18.17 -4.42 -8.87
N LEU A 243 -17.03 -5.08 -9.07
CA LEU A 243 -16.09 -5.43 -7.99
C LEU A 243 -15.45 -4.19 -7.37
N VAL A 244 -14.99 -3.26 -8.19
CA VAL A 244 -14.42 -1.99 -7.73
C VAL A 244 -15.47 -1.14 -6.99
N ALA A 245 -16.70 -1.10 -7.49
CA ALA A 245 -17.81 -0.40 -6.83
C ALA A 245 -18.21 -1.00 -5.48
N ALA A 246 -18.02 -2.31 -5.27
CA ALA A 246 -18.27 -2.97 -3.99
C ALA A 246 -17.36 -2.39 -2.86
N HIS A 247 -16.18 -1.88 -3.20
CA HIS A 247 -15.27 -1.18 -2.30
C HIS A 247 -15.55 0.34 -2.21
N GLY A 248 -16.63 0.82 -2.85
CA GLY A 248 -16.95 2.25 -2.92
C GLY A 248 -15.95 3.06 -3.75
N LEU A 249 -15.35 2.42 -4.75
CA LEU A 249 -14.38 3.00 -5.69
C LEU A 249 -15.02 3.11 -7.08
N ASN A 250 -14.42 3.91 -7.96
CA ASN A 250 -14.87 4.07 -9.35
C ASN A 250 -13.68 3.84 -10.30
N LEU A 251 -13.98 3.33 -11.48
CA LEU A 251 -13.03 3.30 -12.58
C LEU A 251 -13.07 4.65 -13.30
N ASN A 252 -11.90 5.12 -13.78
CA ASN A 252 -11.84 6.21 -14.72
C ASN A 252 -12.40 5.76 -16.09
N GLU A 253 -13.07 6.69 -16.80
CA GLU A 253 -13.65 6.43 -18.14
C GLU A 253 -12.56 6.26 -19.22
#